data_7023a424a09bb4cc41097bdd283f8c65
#
_entry.id   7023a424a09bb4cc41097bdd283f8c65
#
_cell.length_a   1.000
_cell.length_b   1.000
_cell.length_c   1.000
_cell.angle_alpha   90.00
_cell.angle_beta   90.00
_cell.angle_gamma   90.00
#
_symmetry.space_group_name_H-M   'P 1'
#
loop_
_entity.id
_entity.type
_entity.pdbx_description
1 polymer ?
#
loop_
_entity_poly.entity_id
_entity_poly.type
_entity_poly.pdbx_seq_one_letter_code
_entity_poly.pdbx_strand_id
1 'polypeptide(L)'
;TYEMNAKRQHEVPVIGEKEKFFGRDDYSEEEAAQLLHLGKLASQTKNCMNCHTLLGNGAYYAPDLTKAWLDPAWQAEGSMQALTGKSTKEEAMAEFLQHPSQYPTHSRMMPNLGITAEEAKGLVAFLKHMSSIDTNGFPRNFGKIQGAVNGK
;
A
#
# COMPACT_ATOMS: atom_id res chain seq x y z
N THR A 1 -26.58 1.21 -0.53
CA THR A 1 -25.31 1.86 -0.21
C THR A 1 -24.44 1.02 0.70
N TYR A 2 -25.02 0.58 1.79
CA TYR A 2 -24.30 -0.28 2.74
C TYR A 2 -23.85 -1.59 2.07
N GLU A 3 -24.73 -2.18 1.29
CA GLU A 3 -24.39 -3.42 0.57
C GLU A 3 -23.29 -3.22 -0.46
N MET A 4 -23.33 -2.08 -1.13
CA MET A 4 -22.27 -1.73 -2.10
C MET A 4 -20.93 -1.57 -1.40
N ASN A 5 -20.92 -0.91 -0.26
CA ASN A 5 -19.70 -0.71 0.51
C ASN A 5 -19.13 -2.04 0.97
N ALA A 6 -19.97 -2.91 1.46
CA ALA A 6 -19.54 -4.23 1.90
C ALA A 6 -18.94 -5.03 0.74
N LYS A 7 -19.54 -4.94 -0.44
CA LYS A 7 -19.01 -5.61 -1.62
C LYS A 7 -17.64 -5.10 -2.00
N ARG A 8 -17.50 -3.78 -2.04
CA ARG A 8 -16.24 -3.17 -2.43
C ARG A 8 -15.11 -3.48 -1.48
N GLN A 9 -15.44 -3.60 -0.20
CA GLN A 9 -14.44 -3.89 0.81
C GLN A 9 -13.85 -5.29 0.65
N HIS A 10 -14.54 -6.16 -0.07
CA HIS A 10 -14.05 -7.53 -0.31
C HIS A 10 -13.17 -7.65 -1.56
N GLU A 11 -12.92 -6.54 -2.26
CA GLU A 11 -12.04 -6.58 -3.42
C GLU A 11 -10.60 -6.87 -3.05
N VAL A 12 -10.20 -6.46 -1.87
CA VAL A 12 -8.86 -6.74 -1.35
C VAL A 12 -9.00 -7.69 -0.17
N PRO A 13 -8.55 -8.93 -0.31
CA PRO A 13 -8.68 -9.89 0.79
C PRO A 13 -7.93 -9.42 2.03
N VAL A 14 -8.44 -9.78 3.19
CA VAL A 14 -7.75 -9.49 4.44
C VAL A 14 -6.49 -10.36 4.53
N ILE A 15 -5.59 -9.94 5.40
CA ILE A 15 -4.29 -10.59 5.55
C ILE A 15 -4.45 -12.05 5.88
N GLY A 16 -3.86 -12.90 5.02
CA GLY A 16 -3.83 -14.34 5.25
C GLY A 16 -5.17 -15.05 5.13
N GLU A 17 -6.17 -14.39 4.56
CA GLU A 17 -7.49 -15.00 4.45
C GLU A 17 -7.64 -15.86 3.19
N LYS A 18 -7.30 -15.31 2.05
CA LYS A 18 -7.48 -16.00 0.78
C LYS A 18 -6.19 -16.21 0.02
N GLU A 19 -5.19 -15.47 0.36
CA GLU A 19 -3.89 -15.56 -0.30
C GLU A 19 -2.80 -15.36 0.74
N LYS A 20 -1.62 -15.85 0.39
CA LYS A 20 -0.49 -15.72 1.32
C LYS A 20 -0.05 -14.26 1.42
N PHE A 21 0.35 -13.89 2.62
CA PHE A 21 0.90 -12.57 2.89
C PHE A 21 2.27 -12.78 3.55
N PHE A 22 3.32 -12.37 2.87
CA PHE A 22 4.70 -12.66 3.27
C PHE A 22 4.91 -14.16 3.49
N GLY A 23 4.34 -14.95 2.58
CA GLY A 23 4.52 -16.39 2.59
C GLY A 23 3.66 -17.18 3.57
N ARG A 24 2.79 -16.50 4.31
CA ARG A 24 1.94 -17.13 5.33
C ARG A 24 0.45 -16.91 5.02
N ASP A 25 -0.34 -17.91 5.30
CA ASP A 25 -1.80 -17.81 5.20
C ASP A 25 -2.47 -18.24 6.51
N ASP A 26 -1.70 -18.33 7.60
CA ASP A 26 -2.19 -18.79 8.89
C ASP A 26 -2.17 -17.71 9.96
N TYR A 27 -2.38 -16.46 9.56
CA TYR A 27 -2.46 -15.35 10.50
C TYR A 27 -3.72 -15.48 11.35
N SER A 28 -3.55 -15.37 12.67
CA SER A 28 -4.68 -15.24 13.56
C SER A 28 -5.21 -13.81 13.47
N GLU A 29 -6.44 -13.60 13.93
CA GLU A 29 -7.01 -12.24 13.97
C GLU A 29 -6.14 -11.32 14.80
N GLU A 30 -5.60 -11.84 15.89
CA GLU A 30 -4.73 -11.08 16.79
C GLU A 30 -3.44 -10.67 16.11
N GLU A 31 -2.79 -11.60 15.41
CA GLU A 31 -1.55 -11.31 14.68
C GLU A 31 -1.78 -10.27 13.59
N ALA A 32 -2.87 -10.43 12.85
CA ALA A 32 -3.20 -9.48 11.79
C ALA A 32 -3.48 -8.09 12.36
N ALA A 33 -4.20 -8.02 13.48
CA ALA A 33 -4.49 -6.75 14.13
C ALA A 33 -3.23 -6.08 14.66
N GLN A 34 -2.32 -6.85 15.23
CA GLN A 34 -1.05 -6.32 15.73
C GLN A 34 -0.20 -5.77 14.59
N LEU A 35 -0.18 -6.49 13.47
CA LEU A 35 0.58 -6.06 12.30
C LEU A 35 0.03 -4.76 11.73
N LEU A 36 -1.29 -4.66 11.64
CA LEU A 36 -1.96 -3.43 11.20
C LEU A 36 -1.67 -2.27 12.13
N HIS A 37 -1.71 -2.53 13.44
CA HIS A 37 -1.43 -1.49 14.42
C HIS A 37 0.01 -1.00 14.31
N LEU A 38 0.94 -1.92 14.13
CA LEU A 38 2.35 -1.57 13.91
C LEU A 38 2.50 -0.68 12.69
N GLY A 39 1.83 -1.02 11.59
CA GLY A 39 1.88 -0.23 10.37
C GLY A 39 1.30 1.16 10.55
N LYS A 40 0.16 1.24 11.21
CA LYS A 40 -0.46 2.53 11.50
C LYS A 40 0.47 3.40 12.34
N LEU A 41 1.05 2.81 13.37
CA LEU A 41 1.97 3.53 14.24
C LEU A 41 3.21 3.98 13.49
N ALA A 42 3.79 3.11 12.65
CA ALA A 42 4.96 3.46 11.86
C ALA A 42 4.65 4.60 10.89
N SER A 43 3.46 4.61 10.30
CA SER A 43 3.08 5.69 9.38
C SER A 43 3.07 7.04 10.08
N GLN A 44 2.77 7.05 11.37
CA GLN A 44 2.77 8.27 12.17
C GLN A 44 4.17 8.63 12.64
N THR A 45 4.93 7.66 13.16
CA THR A 45 6.26 7.94 13.70
C THR A 45 7.28 8.27 12.62
N LYS A 46 7.08 7.77 11.41
CA LYS A 46 7.95 8.08 10.27
C LYS A 46 7.47 9.28 9.47
N ASN A 47 6.41 9.94 9.94
CA ASN A 47 5.90 11.18 9.35
C ASN A 47 5.55 11.06 7.86
N CYS A 48 4.92 9.96 7.48
CA CYS A 48 4.56 9.72 6.08
C CYS A 48 3.67 10.85 5.52
N MET A 49 2.81 11.41 6.35
CA MET A 49 1.90 12.47 5.94
C MET A 49 2.56 13.83 5.75
N ASN A 50 3.85 13.95 6.03
CA ASN A 50 4.59 15.17 5.68
C ASN A 50 4.80 15.30 4.17
N CYS A 51 4.70 14.20 3.45
CA CYS A 51 4.84 14.19 1.99
C CYS A 51 3.64 13.60 1.28
N HIS A 52 3.01 12.61 1.89
CA HIS A 52 1.88 11.88 1.32
C HIS A 52 0.56 12.32 1.93
N THR A 53 -0.52 11.89 1.28
CA THR A 53 -1.87 12.02 1.84
C THR A 53 -2.44 10.64 2.12
N LEU A 54 -3.39 10.60 3.04
CA LEU A 54 -4.19 9.43 3.31
C LEU A 54 -5.63 9.90 3.41
N LEU A 55 -6.50 9.34 2.58
CA LEU A 55 -7.88 9.81 2.45
C LEU A 55 -7.92 11.32 2.12
N GLY A 56 -6.94 11.80 1.38
CA GLY A 56 -6.86 13.19 0.99
C GLY A 56 -6.25 14.13 2.02
N ASN A 57 -5.95 13.64 3.21
CA ASN A 57 -5.39 14.46 4.30
C ASN A 57 -3.88 14.28 4.37
N GLY A 58 -3.17 15.38 4.48
CA GLY A 58 -1.72 15.39 4.58
C GLY A 58 -1.12 16.36 3.57
N ALA A 59 0.15 16.16 3.21
CA ALA A 59 0.84 16.98 2.25
C ALA A 59 0.72 16.39 0.84
N TYR A 60 0.69 17.27 -0.15
CA TYR A 60 0.47 16.84 -1.54
C TYR A 60 1.77 16.77 -2.35
N TYR A 61 2.87 16.52 -1.68
CA TYR A 61 4.17 16.42 -2.36
C TYR A 61 4.33 15.07 -3.06
N ALA A 62 3.78 14.01 -2.49
CA ALA A 62 3.89 12.64 -2.97
C ALA A 62 2.48 12.04 -3.12
N PRO A 63 2.35 10.85 -3.75
CA PRO A 63 1.02 10.28 -4.02
C PRO A 63 0.22 9.96 -2.76
N ASP A 64 -1.10 9.97 -2.93
CA ASP A 64 -2.00 9.52 -1.87
C ASP A 64 -1.82 8.02 -1.65
N LEU A 65 -1.85 7.60 -0.40
CA LEU A 65 -1.54 6.22 -0.02
C LEU A 65 -2.78 5.34 0.16
N THR A 66 -3.98 5.91 0.04
CA THR A 66 -5.21 5.18 0.36
C THR A 66 -5.35 3.89 -0.46
N LYS A 67 -5.02 3.95 -1.74
CA LYS A 67 -5.14 2.79 -2.63
C LYS A 67 -3.78 2.34 -3.16
N ALA A 68 -2.70 2.62 -2.42
CA ALA A 68 -1.35 2.28 -2.87
C ALA A 68 -1.17 0.79 -3.15
N TRP A 69 -1.81 -0.07 -2.36
CA TRP A 69 -1.73 -1.52 -2.56
C TRP A 69 -2.24 -1.95 -3.93
N LEU A 70 -3.16 -1.18 -4.52
CA LEU A 70 -3.76 -1.51 -5.81
C LEU A 70 -3.08 -0.80 -6.98
N ASP A 71 -2.05 -0.02 -6.72
CA ASP A 71 -1.32 0.70 -7.77
C ASP A 71 -0.73 -0.30 -8.77
N PRO A 72 -0.95 -0.09 -10.06
CA PRO A 72 -0.43 -0.99 -11.10
C PRO A 72 1.07 -1.23 -11.05
N ALA A 73 1.84 -0.26 -10.56
CA ALA A 73 3.30 -0.41 -10.47
C ALA A 73 3.72 -1.58 -9.59
N TRP A 74 2.92 -1.96 -8.62
CA TRP A 74 3.24 -3.04 -7.68
C TRP A 74 2.73 -4.41 -8.13
N GLN A 75 1.87 -4.44 -9.15
CA GLN A 75 1.32 -5.71 -9.63
C GLN A 75 2.38 -6.51 -10.39
N ALA A 76 2.03 -7.77 -10.70
CA ALA A 76 2.97 -8.68 -11.36
C ALA A 76 3.52 -8.12 -12.66
N GLU A 77 2.69 -7.40 -13.41
CA GLU A 77 3.11 -6.77 -14.67
C GLU A 77 3.74 -5.40 -14.48
N GLY A 78 3.79 -4.94 -13.24
CA GLY A 78 4.32 -3.62 -12.96
C GLY A 78 5.82 -3.62 -12.83
N SER A 79 6.39 -2.43 -12.75
CA SER A 79 7.84 -2.26 -12.74
C SER A 79 8.47 -2.54 -11.38
N MET A 80 7.74 -2.40 -10.29
CA MET A 80 8.37 -2.42 -8.97
C MET A 80 8.86 -3.78 -8.52
N GLN A 81 8.18 -4.85 -8.89
CA GLN A 81 8.69 -6.19 -8.57
C GLN A 81 10.00 -6.47 -9.31
N ALA A 82 10.10 -6.04 -10.55
CA ALA A 82 11.33 -6.20 -11.32
C ALA A 82 12.46 -5.36 -10.75
N LEU A 83 12.17 -4.10 -10.41
CA LEU A 83 13.19 -3.19 -9.88
C LEU A 83 13.75 -3.64 -8.55
N THR A 84 12.88 -4.13 -7.67
CA THR A 84 13.30 -4.57 -6.34
C THR A 84 13.87 -5.98 -6.33
N GLY A 85 13.65 -6.73 -7.39
CA GLY A 85 14.07 -8.13 -7.45
C GLY A 85 13.23 -9.07 -6.61
N LYS A 86 12.06 -8.61 -6.19
CA LYS A 86 11.17 -9.41 -5.35
C LYS A 86 10.05 -10.02 -6.19
N SER A 87 9.58 -11.18 -5.79
CA SER A 87 8.60 -11.93 -6.56
C SER A 87 7.16 -11.69 -6.14
N THR A 88 6.92 -11.02 -5.03
CA THR A 88 5.57 -10.71 -4.58
C THR A 88 5.45 -9.21 -4.34
N LYS A 89 4.20 -8.75 -4.42
CA LYS A 89 3.89 -7.34 -4.25
C LYS A 89 4.25 -6.85 -2.85
N GLU A 90 3.91 -7.64 -1.83
CA GLU A 90 4.20 -7.24 -0.45
C GLU A 90 5.70 -7.16 -0.18
N GLU A 91 6.47 -8.08 -0.73
CA GLU A 91 7.92 -8.04 -0.57
C GLU A 91 8.53 -6.86 -1.30
N ALA A 92 8.03 -6.57 -2.49
CA ALA A 92 8.52 -5.42 -3.26
C ALA A 92 8.21 -4.10 -2.52
N MET A 93 7.01 -3.97 -1.98
CA MET A 93 6.66 -2.77 -1.21
C MET A 93 7.51 -2.64 0.05
N ALA A 94 7.74 -3.74 0.75
CA ALA A 94 8.55 -3.72 1.95
C ALA A 94 10.00 -3.36 1.65
N GLU A 95 10.54 -3.88 0.56
CA GLU A 95 11.90 -3.54 0.13
C GLU A 95 12.00 -2.06 -0.21
N PHE A 96 11.05 -1.55 -0.96
CA PHE A 96 11.02 -0.14 -1.32
C PHE A 96 10.96 0.75 -0.08
N LEU A 97 10.10 0.40 0.88
CA LEU A 97 9.93 1.21 2.08
C LEU A 97 11.21 1.27 2.91
N GLN A 98 11.98 0.19 2.93
CA GLN A 98 13.24 0.16 3.67
C GLN A 98 14.36 0.92 2.96
N HIS A 99 14.35 0.91 1.63
CA HIS A 99 15.44 1.48 0.83
C HIS A 99 14.93 2.32 -0.34
N PRO A 100 14.07 3.31 -0.08
CA PRO A 100 13.42 4.02 -1.20
C PRO A 100 14.39 4.77 -2.11
N SER A 101 15.53 5.22 -1.58
CA SER A 101 16.50 5.96 -2.39
C SER A 101 17.21 5.07 -3.40
N GLN A 102 17.14 3.76 -3.25
CA GLN A 102 17.74 2.82 -4.21
C GLN A 102 16.83 2.56 -5.41
N TYR A 103 15.57 2.96 -5.33
CA TYR A 103 14.57 2.66 -6.36
C TYR A 103 13.84 3.91 -6.81
N PRO A 104 14.55 4.87 -7.42
CA PRO A 104 13.91 6.12 -7.86
C PRO A 104 12.96 5.84 -9.02
N THR A 105 11.72 6.22 -8.83
CA THR A 105 10.67 5.97 -9.83
C THR A 105 10.13 7.26 -10.44
N HIS A 106 10.45 8.39 -9.84
CA HIS A 106 9.95 9.71 -10.27
C HIS A 106 11.05 10.74 -10.10
N SER A 107 10.79 11.94 -10.61
CA SER A 107 11.70 13.06 -10.41
C SER A 107 11.85 13.41 -8.93
N ARG A 108 10.82 13.13 -8.14
CA ARG A 108 10.88 13.27 -6.69
C ARG A 108 11.18 11.92 -6.08
N MET A 109 12.17 11.90 -5.21
CA MET A 109 12.61 10.66 -4.60
C MET A 109 12.18 10.62 -3.13
N MET A 110 11.65 9.47 -2.72
CA MET A 110 11.34 9.27 -1.32
C MET A 110 12.65 9.10 -0.54
N PRO A 111 12.86 9.84 0.54
CA PRO A 111 14.09 9.70 1.33
C PRO A 111 14.05 8.43 2.19
N ASN A 112 15.24 7.98 2.60
CA ASN A 112 15.33 6.87 3.55
C ASN A 112 14.90 7.37 4.93
N LEU A 113 13.90 6.70 5.50
CA LEU A 113 13.32 7.10 6.78
C LEU A 113 13.75 6.19 7.93
N GLY A 114 14.66 5.26 7.68
CA GLY A 114 15.10 4.34 8.71
C GLY A 114 14.04 3.30 9.09
N ILE A 115 13.21 2.92 8.14
CA ILE A 115 12.15 1.93 8.37
C ILE A 115 12.78 0.56 8.50
N THR A 116 12.48 -0.13 9.60
CA THR A 116 12.98 -1.50 9.82
C THR A 116 12.15 -2.50 9.03
N ALA A 117 12.65 -3.73 8.89
CA ALA A 117 11.92 -4.78 8.19
C ALA A 117 10.57 -5.05 8.84
N GLU A 118 10.51 -5.03 10.16
CA GLU A 118 9.25 -5.22 10.90
C GLU A 118 8.27 -4.10 10.62
N GLU A 119 8.74 -2.86 10.68
CA GLU A 119 7.91 -1.71 10.39
C GLU A 119 7.43 -1.73 8.95
N ALA A 120 8.30 -2.12 8.01
CA ALA A 120 7.91 -2.20 6.61
C ALA A 120 6.80 -3.22 6.40
N LYS A 121 6.90 -4.37 7.06
CA LYS A 121 5.87 -5.39 6.98
C LYS A 121 4.53 -4.86 7.52
N GLY A 122 4.57 -4.17 8.65
CA GLY A 122 3.38 -3.55 9.22
C GLY A 122 2.80 -2.48 8.30
N LEU A 123 3.66 -1.65 7.71
CA LEU A 123 3.21 -0.62 6.78
C LEU A 123 2.53 -1.22 5.56
N VAL A 124 3.08 -2.30 5.00
CA VAL A 124 2.46 -2.97 3.86
C VAL A 124 1.09 -3.52 4.24
N ALA A 125 0.98 -4.11 5.44
CA ALA A 125 -0.31 -4.59 5.95
C ALA A 125 -1.31 -3.44 6.09
N PHE A 126 -0.85 -2.31 6.59
CA PHE A 126 -1.68 -1.13 6.76
C PHE A 126 -2.16 -0.59 5.40
N LEU A 127 -1.26 -0.52 4.42
CA LEU A 127 -1.63 -0.05 3.08
C LEU A 127 -2.62 -1.02 2.41
N LYS A 128 -2.43 -2.31 2.61
CA LYS A 128 -3.38 -3.30 2.10
C LYS A 128 -4.75 -3.10 2.73
N HIS A 129 -4.79 -2.91 4.03
CA HIS A 129 -6.04 -2.67 4.74
C HIS A 129 -6.72 -1.40 4.25
N MET A 130 -5.97 -0.30 4.11
CA MET A 130 -6.54 0.96 3.63
C MET A 130 -7.13 0.81 2.24
N SER A 131 -6.49 0.03 1.39
CA SER A 131 -6.99 -0.20 0.03
C SER A 131 -8.29 -1.00 0.00
N SER A 132 -8.60 -1.73 1.08
CA SER A 132 -9.83 -2.50 1.18
C SER A 132 -11.04 -1.66 1.60
N ILE A 133 -10.80 -0.46 2.11
CA ILE A 133 -11.88 0.41 2.57
C ILE A 133 -12.59 1.02 1.36
N ASP A 134 -13.92 1.01 1.40
CA ASP A 134 -14.69 1.65 0.34
C ASP A 134 -14.62 3.17 0.50
N THR A 135 -13.92 3.80 -0.41
CA THR A 135 -13.73 5.25 -0.40
C THR A 135 -14.58 5.95 -1.46
N ASN A 136 -15.56 5.24 -1.98
CA ASN A 136 -16.48 5.77 -2.99
C ASN A 136 -15.73 6.32 -4.21
N GLY A 137 -14.72 5.57 -4.64
CA GLY A 137 -13.94 5.92 -5.83
C GLY A 137 -12.77 6.85 -5.60
N PHE A 138 -12.49 7.23 -4.36
CA PHE A 138 -11.32 8.05 -4.07
C PHE A 138 -10.07 7.18 -3.86
N PRO A 139 -8.91 7.58 -4.35
CA PRO A 139 -8.67 8.73 -5.22
C PRO A 139 -9.15 8.42 -6.65
N ARG A 140 -9.73 9.42 -7.25
CA ARG A 140 -10.37 9.27 -8.55
C ARG A 140 -9.41 8.80 -9.64
N ASN A 141 -8.25 9.38 -9.67
CA ASN A 141 -7.28 9.10 -10.72
C ASN A 141 -6.78 7.67 -10.71
N PHE A 142 -6.95 7.00 -9.62
CA PHE A 142 -6.49 5.63 -9.49
C PHE A 142 -7.17 4.71 -10.50
N GLY A 143 -8.47 4.85 -10.64
CA GLY A 143 -9.21 4.08 -11.63
C GLY A 143 -8.84 4.46 -13.04
N LYS A 144 -8.51 5.72 -13.24
CA LYS A 144 -8.14 6.20 -14.55
C LYS A 144 -6.83 5.65 -15.07
N ILE A 145 -5.92 5.41 -14.18
CA ILE A 145 -4.65 4.80 -14.57
C ILE A 145 -4.90 3.50 -15.29
N GLN A 146 -5.92 2.81 -14.89
CA GLN A 146 -6.27 1.55 -15.50
C GLN A 146 -7.00 1.74 -16.82
N GLY A 147 -7.84 2.71 -16.85
CA GLY A 147 -8.61 2.94 -18.02
C GLY A 147 -7.94 3.87 -18.93
N ALA A 148 -7.26 4.40 -18.60
CA ALA A 148 -6.80 5.27 -19.29
C ALA A 148 -6.19 5.61 -19.96
N VAL A 149 -6.34 5.23 -19.19
CA VAL A 149 -6.11 5.92 -19.43
C VAL A 149 -6.74 6.60 -20.37
N ASN A 150 -7.33 6.29 -20.68
CA ASN A 150 -8.02 6.87 -21.38
C ASN A 150 -8.51 7.99 -21.23
N GLY A 151 -8.22 7.97 -20.92
CA GLY A 151 -8.51 8.90 -20.80
C GLY A 151 -8.67 9.72 -20.65
N LYS A 152 -8.61 9.75 -20.55
CA LYS A 152 -8.76 10.53 -20.28
C LYS A 152 -8.73 11.01 -20.22
#